data_4fb554aabc9e19a2ca8c6d6c4205ac46
#
_entry.id   4fb554aabc9e19a2ca8c6d6c4205ac46
#
_cell.length_a   1.000
_cell.length_b   1.000
_cell.length_c   1.000
_cell.angle_alpha   90.00
_cell.angle_beta   90.00
_cell.angle_gamma   90.00
#
_symmetry.space_group_name_H-M   'P 1'
#
loop_
_entity.id
_entity.type
_entity.pdbx_description
1 polymer ?
#
loop_
_entity_poly.entity_id
_entity_poly.type
_entity_poly.pdbx_seq_one_letter_code
_entity_poly.pdbx_strand_id
1 'polypeptide(L)'
;ITSGVAIHTHGGGNSVRSRIPDFDVFGKVQIEDWAYIGAYSQIMPGVTIGEGAIVAAGSVVTKSVPPRTVVGGNPARYICTVDEYIQKNLEFNLQIHGKNLSLKEKRKFLLTLPEEKFLKK
;
A
#
# COMPACT_ATOMS: atom_id res chain seq x y z
N ILE A 1 -6.61 -1.50 3.58
CA ILE A 1 -6.09 -0.17 3.95
C ILE A 1 -5.57 -0.25 5.38
N THR A 2 -4.34 0.16 5.59
CA THR A 2 -3.70 0.13 6.90
C THR A 2 -3.80 1.49 7.61
N SER A 3 -3.21 1.61 8.80
CA SER A 3 -3.35 2.82 9.62
C SER A 3 -2.66 4.05 9.01
N GLY A 4 -3.22 5.22 9.25
CA GLY A 4 -2.64 6.50 8.84
C GLY A 4 -2.70 6.79 7.34
N VAL A 5 -3.40 5.97 6.55
CA VAL A 5 -3.59 6.24 5.12
C VAL A 5 -4.52 7.43 4.95
N ALA A 6 -4.12 8.38 4.11
CA ALA A 6 -4.95 9.52 3.73
C ALA A 6 -5.35 9.42 2.26
N ILE A 7 -6.63 9.63 1.99
CA ILE A 7 -7.20 9.63 0.65
C ILE A 7 -7.70 11.04 0.35
N HIS A 8 -7.18 11.64 -0.71
CA HIS A 8 -7.50 12.99 -1.11
C HIS A 8 -8.33 12.99 -2.39
N THR A 9 -9.44 13.69 -2.39
CA THR A 9 -10.31 13.83 -3.57
C THR A 9 -10.23 15.20 -4.22
N HIS A 10 -9.56 16.16 -3.57
CA HIS A 10 -9.38 17.53 -4.06
C HIS A 10 -8.17 18.17 -3.37
N GLY A 11 -7.73 19.30 -3.85
CA GLY A 11 -6.65 20.06 -3.22
C GLY A 11 -6.04 21.10 -4.15
N GLY A 12 -5.14 21.91 -3.60
CA GLY A 12 -4.36 22.90 -4.35
C GLY A 12 -5.12 24.14 -4.81
N GLY A 13 -6.44 24.16 -4.67
CA GLY A 13 -7.27 25.27 -5.18
C GLY A 13 -7.01 26.61 -4.50
N ASN A 14 -6.64 26.60 -3.23
CA ASN A 14 -6.54 27.82 -2.44
C ASN A 14 -5.56 28.85 -3.02
N SER A 15 -4.40 28.41 -3.45
CA SER A 15 -3.41 29.31 -4.05
C SER A 15 -3.78 29.82 -5.45
N VAL A 16 -4.65 29.09 -6.15
CA VAL A 16 -5.11 29.45 -7.50
C VAL A 16 -6.26 30.44 -7.46
N ARG A 17 -7.03 30.47 -6.37
CA ARG A 17 -8.23 31.32 -6.26
C ARG A 17 -7.94 32.82 -6.25
N SER A 18 -6.70 33.24 -6.03
CA SER A 18 -6.32 34.63 -6.22
C SER A 18 -6.41 35.07 -7.70
N ARG A 19 -6.32 34.12 -8.62
CA ARG A 19 -6.37 34.34 -10.08
C ARG A 19 -7.69 33.88 -10.68
N ILE A 20 -8.24 32.77 -10.19
CA ILE A 20 -9.50 32.15 -10.62
C ILE A 20 -10.32 31.86 -9.36
N PRO A 21 -11.17 32.82 -8.91
CA PRO A 21 -11.81 32.78 -7.58
C PRO A 21 -12.67 31.55 -7.31
N ASP A 22 -13.27 30.97 -8.33
CA ASP A 22 -14.15 29.80 -8.22
C ASP A 22 -13.45 28.48 -8.58
N PHE A 23 -12.11 28.48 -8.67
CA PHE A 23 -11.35 27.28 -9.01
C PHE A 23 -11.54 26.18 -8.00
N ASP A 24 -12.00 25.00 -8.47
CA ASP A 24 -12.21 23.83 -7.64
C ASP A 24 -12.16 22.56 -8.50
N VAL A 25 -11.22 21.65 -8.20
CA VAL A 25 -11.00 20.45 -8.99
C VAL A 25 -11.06 19.23 -8.07
N PHE A 26 -11.84 18.24 -8.47
CA PHE A 26 -12.02 16.98 -7.76
C PHE A 26 -11.61 15.80 -8.63
N GLY A 27 -11.04 14.78 -8.01
CA GLY A 27 -10.75 13.51 -8.65
C GLY A 27 -11.30 12.36 -7.82
N LYS A 28 -11.99 11.41 -8.47
CA LYS A 28 -12.44 10.19 -7.80
C LYS A 28 -11.25 9.32 -7.48
N VAL A 29 -11.24 8.73 -6.29
CA VAL A 29 -10.27 7.69 -5.90
C VAL A 29 -11.00 6.36 -5.86
N GLN A 30 -10.43 5.36 -6.54
CA GLN A 30 -10.94 3.99 -6.51
C GLN A 30 -9.85 3.06 -5.98
N ILE A 31 -10.23 2.18 -5.08
CA ILE A 31 -9.36 1.14 -4.56
C ILE A 31 -10.08 -0.18 -4.82
N GLU A 32 -9.50 -0.98 -5.70
CA GLU A 32 -10.11 -2.22 -6.15
C GLU A 32 -9.84 -3.37 -5.17
N ASP A 33 -10.48 -4.51 -5.42
CA ASP A 33 -10.43 -5.66 -4.52
C ASP A 33 -9.00 -6.15 -4.27
N TRP A 34 -8.73 -6.57 -3.05
CA TRP A 34 -7.43 -7.13 -2.62
C TRP A 34 -6.25 -6.17 -2.71
N ALA A 35 -6.47 -4.89 -3.02
CA ALA A 35 -5.39 -3.92 -2.97
C ALA A 35 -4.91 -3.70 -1.53
N TYR A 36 -3.60 -3.64 -1.35
CA TYR A 36 -2.97 -3.34 -0.06
C TYR A 36 -2.38 -1.94 -0.08
N ILE A 37 -2.78 -1.11 0.87
CA ILE A 37 -2.25 0.24 1.03
C ILE A 37 -1.46 0.31 2.33
N GLY A 38 -0.15 0.42 2.20
CA GLY A 38 0.77 0.48 3.34
C GLY A 38 0.57 1.73 4.22
N ALA A 39 0.93 1.60 5.49
CA ALA A 39 0.69 2.63 6.51
C ALA A 39 1.24 4.01 6.09
N TYR A 40 0.48 5.05 6.44
CA TYR A 40 0.84 6.46 6.20
C TYR A 40 1.03 6.84 4.73
N SER A 41 0.51 6.04 3.80
CA SER A 41 0.50 6.41 2.39
C SER A 41 -0.53 7.49 2.11
N GLN A 42 -0.25 8.31 1.09
CA GLN A 42 -1.12 9.37 0.59
C GLN A 42 -1.62 8.98 -0.80
N ILE A 43 -2.92 8.90 -0.99
CA ILE A 43 -3.53 8.61 -2.31
C ILE A 43 -4.10 9.92 -2.85
N MET A 44 -3.60 10.35 -3.99
CA MET A 44 -3.94 11.66 -4.55
C MET A 44 -5.22 11.61 -5.39
N PRO A 45 -5.87 12.78 -5.64
CA PRO A 45 -7.12 12.83 -6.40
C PRO A 45 -7.00 12.20 -7.79
N GLY A 46 -8.02 11.43 -8.19
CA GLY A 46 -8.09 10.83 -9.51
C GLY A 46 -7.37 9.49 -9.65
N VAL A 47 -6.78 8.98 -8.58
CA VAL A 47 -6.00 7.72 -8.60
C VAL A 47 -6.91 6.51 -8.46
N THR A 48 -6.68 5.51 -9.29
CA THR A 48 -7.22 4.14 -9.12
C THR A 48 -6.09 3.21 -8.70
N ILE A 49 -6.30 2.49 -7.62
CA ILE A 49 -5.40 1.40 -7.19
C ILE A 49 -6.00 0.09 -7.70
N GLY A 50 -5.33 -0.56 -8.62
CA GLY A 50 -5.82 -1.77 -9.30
C GLY A 50 -5.91 -2.98 -8.37
N GLU A 51 -6.70 -3.96 -8.78
CA GLU A 51 -6.94 -5.19 -8.03
C GLU A 51 -5.61 -5.87 -7.65
N GLY A 52 -5.50 -6.25 -6.39
CA GLY A 52 -4.34 -6.97 -5.88
C GLY A 52 -3.03 -6.19 -5.90
N ALA A 53 -3.06 -4.88 -6.15
CA ALA A 53 -1.86 -4.05 -6.12
C ALA A 53 -1.36 -3.83 -4.69
N ILE A 54 -0.08 -3.55 -4.55
CA ILE A 54 0.55 -3.25 -3.26
C ILE A 54 1.17 -1.85 -3.32
N VAL A 55 0.79 -1.00 -2.39
CA VAL A 55 1.40 0.30 -2.17
C VAL A 55 2.26 0.20 -0.90
N ALA A 56 3.55 0.42 -1.03
CA ALA A 56 4.48 0.39 0.10
C ALA A 56 4.17 1.50 1.10
N ALA A 57 4.44 1.24 2.38
CA ALA A 57 4.21 2.21 3.44
C ALA A 57 4.89 3.56 3.17
N GLY A 58 4.24 4.65 3.57
CA GLY A 58 4.79 6.00 3.43
C GLY A 58 4.85 6.53 2.00
N SER A 59 4.16 5.90 1.06
CA SER A 59 4.18 6.31 -0.35
C SER A 59 3.23 7.48 -0.63
N VAL A 60 3.56 8.27 -1.64
CA VAL A 60 2.66 9.30 -2.19
C VAL A 60 2.28 8.90 -3.61
N VAL A 61 1.08 8.37 -3.77
CA VAL A 61 0.59 7.83 -5.05
C VAL A 61 -0.07 8.94 -5.85
N THR A 62 0.60 9.39 -6.90
CA THR A 62 0.18 10.48 -7.76
C THR A 62 -0.40 10.02 -9.10
N LYS A 63 -0.23 8.75 -9.43
CA LYS A 63 -0.75 8.12 -10.67
C LYS A 63 -1.41 6.81 -10.34
N SER A 64 -2.39 6.40 -11.14
CA SER A 64 -3.07 5.12 -10.98
C SER A 64 -2.09 3.94 -11.04
N VAL A 65 -2.36 2.94 -10.24
CA VAL A 65 -1.52 1.73 -10.10
C VAL A 65 -2.21 0.58 -10.81
N PRO A 66 -1.55 -0.06 -11.80
CA PRO A 66 -2.13 -1.22 -12.49
C PRO A 66 -2.39 -2.38 -11.52
N PRO A 67 -3.33 -3.28 -11.86
CA PRO A 67 -3.54 -4.49 -11.06
C PRO A 67 -2.25 -5.28 -10.84
N ARG A 68 -2.14 -5.92 -9.69
CA ARG A 68 -1.04 -6.83 -9.33
C ARG A 68 0.36 -6.22 -9.52
N THR A 69 0.47 -4.95 -9.21
CA THR A 69 1.71 -4.17 -9.30
C THR A 69 2.10 -3.65 -7.93
N VAL A 70 3.40 -3.67 -7.62
CA VAL A 70 3.96 -3.10 -6.40
C VAL A 70 4.57 -1.75 -6.73
N VAL A 71 4.13 -0.73 -6.02
CA VAL A 71 4.66 0.64 -6.14
C VAL A 71 5.10 1.15 -4.77
N GLY A 72 6.01 2.13 -4.76
CA GLY A 72 6.44 2.77 -3.52
C GLY A 72 7.24 4.03 -3.75
N GLY A 73 7.35 4.83 -2.70
CA GLY A 73 8.12 6.07 -2.69
C GLY A 73 7.28 7.33 -2.84
N ASN A 74 7.96 8.45 -2.93
CA ASN A 74 7.36 9.78 -3.12
C ASN A 74 8.09 10.54 -4.23
N PRO A 75 7.47 10.71 -5.42
CA PRO A 75 6.23 10.07 -5.84
C PRO A 75 6.40 8.55 -5.99
N ALA A 76 5.31 7.80 -5.80
CA ALA A 76 5.35 6.35 -5.91
C ALA A 76 5.76 5.92 -7.33
N ARG A 77 6.68 4.95 -7.40
CA ARG A 77 7.21 4.39 -8.64
C ARG A 77 7.03 2.89 -8.64
N TYR A 78 7.03 2.30 -9.84
CA TYR A 78 7.02 0.86 -10.03
C TYR A 78 8.23 0.22 -9.32
N ILE A 79 7.98 -0.84 -8.59
CA ILE A 79 9.03 -1.64 -7.93
C ILE A 79 9.14 -3.01 -8.61
N CYS A 80 8.03 -3.75 -8.64
CA CYS A 80 7.96 -5.10 -9.23
C CYS A 80 6.49 -5.48 -9.44
N THR A 81 6.27 -6.67 -10.00
CA THR A 81 4.95 -7.28 -10.00
C THR A 81 4.68 -7.97 -8.67
N VAL A 82 3.40 -8.19 -8.34
CA VAL A 82 3.02 -8.97 -7.15
C VAL A 82 3.52 -10.41 -7.26
N ASP A 83 3.54 -10.99 -8.47
CA ASP A 83 4.10 -12.33 -8.66
C ASP A 83 5.58 -12.39 -8.30
N GLU A 84 6.36 -11.42 -8.72
CA GLU A 84 7.77 -11.30 -8.34
C GLU A 84 7.94 -11.10 -6.83
N TYR A 85 7.07 -10.29 -6.21
CA TYR A 85 7.05 -10.09 -4.77
C TYR A 85 6.78 -11.41 -4.02
N ILE A 86 5.81 -12.19 -4.51
CA ILE A 86 5.50 -13.51 -3.93
C ILE A 86 6.71 -14.43 -4.04
N GLN A 87 7.30 -14.57 -5.22
CA GLN A 87 8.45 -15.45 -5.43
C GLN A 87 9.63 -15.09 -4.54
N LYS A 88 9.90 -13.82 -4.39
CA LYS A 88 10.99 -13.32 -3.54
C LYS A 88 10.79 -13.66 -2.05
N ASN A 89 9.56 -13.73 -1.59
CA ASN A 89 9.24 -13.89 -0.17
C ASN A 89 8.74 -15.30 0.19
N LEU A 90 8.54 -16.15 -0.80
CA LEU A 90 7.88 -17.45 -0.60
C LEU A 90 8.65 -18.35 0.38
N GLU A 91 9.98 -18.33 0.37
CA GLU A 91 10.81 -19.11 1.30
C GLU A 91 10.63 -18.70 2.77
N PHE A 92 10.15 -17.49 3.03
CA PHE A 92 9.89 -16.99 4.38
C PHE A 92 8.44 -17.19 4.82
N ASN A 93 7.63 -17.85 3.98
CA ASN A 93 6.22 -18.11 4.30
C ASN A 93 6.13 -19.15 5.42
N LEU A 94 5.65 -18.74 6.57
CA LEU A 94 5.48 -19.60 7.75
C LEU A 94 4.20 -20.43 7.74
N GLN A 95 3.30 -20.17 6.79
CA GLN A 95 2.03 -20.89 6.59
C GLN A 95 1.14 -20.93 7.85
N ILE A 96 1.16 -19.86 8.65
CA ILE A 96 0.39 -19.80 9.91
C ILE A 96 -0.89 -18.97 9.82
N HIS A 97 -1.11 -18.28 8.72
CA HIS A 97 -2.34 -17.49 8.54
C HIS A 97 -3.55 -18.42 8.52
N GLY A 98 -4.59 -18.06 9.26
CA GLY A 98 -5.81 -18.87 9.35
C GLY A 98 -5.77 -20.04 10.33
N LYS A 99 -4.66 -20.27 11.02
CA LYS A 99 -4.56 -21.32 12.06
C LYS A 99 -5.14 -20.89 13.41
N ASN A 100 -5.76 -19.73 13.49
CA ASN A 100 -6.41 -19.20 14.69
C ASN A 100 -5.55 -19.20 15.95
N LEU A 101 -4.26 -18.97 15.81
CA LEU A 101 -3.35 -18.86 16.94
C LEU A 101 -3.63 -17.59 17.74
N SER A 102 -3.69 -17.72 19.08
CA SER A 102 -3.70 -16.54 19.96
C SER A 102 -2.38 -15.77 19.83
N LEU A 103 -2.36 -14.51 20.27
CA LEU A 103 -1.13 -13.73 20.29
C LEU A 103 -0.02 -14.40 21.09
N LYS A 104 -0.37 -15.03 22.21
CA LYS A 104 0.55 -15.78 23.06
C LYS A 104 1.14 -17.00 22.33
N GLU A 105 0.29 -17.80 21.69
CA GLU A 105 0.70 -18.96 20.91
C GLU A 105 1.58 -18.56 19.72
N LYS A 106 1.20 -17.52 18.99
CA LYS A 106 1.96 -16.99 17.88
C LYS A 106 3.34 -16.51 18.31
N ARG A 107 3.41 -15.76 19.42
CA ARG A 107 4.69 -15.31 20.00
C ARG A 107 5.58 -16.48 20.37
N LYS A 108 5.04 -17.49 21.05
CA LYS A 108 5.77 -18.70 21.44
C LYS A 108 6.35 -19.42 20.23
N PHE A 109 5.54 -19.58 19.18
CA PHE A 109 5.97 -20.20 17.93
C PHE A 109 7.12 -19.41 17.29
N LEU A 110 6.97 -18.09 17.15
CA LEU A 110 7.98 -17.24 16.54
C LEU A 110 9.31 -17.25 17.29
N LEU A 111 9.27 -17.32 18.62
CA LEU A 111 10.49 -17.37 19.45
C LEU A 111 11.27 -18.67 19.33
N THR A 112 10.66 -19.74 18.83
CA THR A 112 11.32 -21.04 18.63
C THR A 112 11.88 -21.22 17.23
N LEU A 113 11.60 -20.29 16.29
CA LEU A 113 12.04 -20.40 14.91
C LEU A 113 13.54 -20.11 14.76
N PRO A 114 14.24 -20.85 13.88
CA PRO A 114 15.61 -20.51 13.55
C PRO A 114 15.69 -19.20 12.75
N GLU A 115 16.81 -18.51 12.85
CA GLU A 115 17.05 -17.21 12.22
C GLU A 115 16.76 -17.18 10.71
N GLU A 116 17.12 -18.25 10.01
CA GLU A 116 16.93 -18.34 8.55
C GLU A 116 15.48 -18.36 8.09
N LYS A 117 14.52 -18.55 9.02
CA LYS A 117 13.09 -18.49 8.70
C LYS A 117 12.53 -17.07 8.70
N PHE A 118 13.28 -16.13 9.24
CA PHE A 118 12.87 -14.73 9.24
C PHE A 118 13.41 -14.00 8.01
N LEU A 119 12.56 -13.11 7.46
CA LEU A 119 12.96 -12.24 6.35
C LEU A 119 14.14 -11.37 6.76
N LYS A 120 15.17 -11.32 5.93
CA LYS A 120 16.33 -10.42 6.07
C LYS A 120 16.47 -9.54 4.82
N LYS A 121 16.95 -8.33 5.05
CA LYS A 121 17.15 -7.34 3.98
C LYS A 121 18.60 -6.89 3.90
#